data_867b7a446c4b656b0390a546ab35a0ce
#
_entry.id   867b7a446c4b656b0390a546ab35a0ce
#
_cell.length_a   1.000
_cell.length_b   1.000
_cell.length_c   1.000
_cell.angle_alpha   90.00
_cell.angle_beta   90.00
_cell.angle_gamma   90.00
#
_symmetry.space_group_name_H-M   'P 1'
#
loop_
_entity.id
_entity.type
_entity.pdbx_description
1 polymer ?
#
loop_
_entity_poly.entity_id
_entity_poly.type
_entity_poly.pdbx_seq_one_letter_code
_entity_poly.pdbx_strand_id
1 'polypeptide(L)'
;RVRFEHDGVALDGMLPNVTEKGLVSMRSSLWGRDNFRIWLQHLMLCAAAPEGAECTSVFVTLDGGLKLPPMPKEKAEERLRSALSLYRQGLSAPLKFFPKSSYAYASAHFETEDEDKKDERGISAASDKWSPARANTGKGECEDECFSFCFAQEPLPSEIHPLDGEFAANALNFFEGFFEQKEDADAKL
;
A
#
# COMPACT_ATOMS: atom_id res chain seq x y z
N ARG A 1 -12.30 -4.52 17.99
CA ARG A 1 -13.16 -4.32 16.81
C ARG A 1 -13.03 -2.89 16.36
N VAL A 2 -12.91 -2.68 15.05
CA VAL A 2 -12.82 -1.35 14.41
C VAL A 2 -13.94 -1.24 13.40
N ARG A 3 -14.52 -0.04 13.27
CA ARG A 3 -15.55 0.26 12.28
C ARG A 3 -15.31 1.66 11.72
N PHE A 4 -15.34 1.75 10.41
CA PHE A 4 -15.33 3.01 9.67
C PHE A 4 -16.40 2.96 8.58
N GLU A 5 -17.17 4.02 8.44
CA GLU A 5 -18.26 4.09 7.46
C GLU A 5 -18.16 5.37 6.63
N HIS A 6 -18.27 5.22 5.33
CA HIS A 6 -18.26 6.33 4.39
C HIS A 6 -19.09 6.00 3.15
N ASP A 7 -19.99 6.91 2.74
CA ASP A 7 -20.84 6.80 1.54
C ASP A 7 -21.56 5.45 1.40
N GLY A 8 -22.12 4.94 2.51
CA GLY A 8 -22.87 3.69 2.53
C GLY A 8 -21.99 2.43 2.45
N VAL A 9 -20.66 2.55 2.49
CA VAL A 9 -19.74 1.43 2.65
C VAL A 9 -19.21 1.41 4.07
N ALA A 10 -19.35 0.26 4.75
CA ALA A 10 -18.81 0.06 6.08
C ALA A 10 -17.61 -0.90 6.03
N LEU A 11 -16.47 -0.43 6.57
CA LEU A 11 -15.36 -1.29 6.94
C LEU A 11 -15.55 -1.72 8.39
N ASP A 12 -15.79 -2.99 8.61
CA ASP A 12 -15.96 -3.57 9.95
C ASP A 12 -15.04 -4.77 10.09
N GLY A 13 -14.31 -4.85 11.19
CA GLY A 13 -13.39 -5.94 11.41
C GLY A 13 -12.71 -5.92 12.77
N MET A 14 -11.74 -6.80 12.90
CA MET A 14 -10.88 -6.87 14.07
C MET A 14 -9.43 -6.62 13.65
N LEU A 15 -8.77 -5.67 14.31
CA LEU A 15 -7.33 -5.52 14.19
C LEU A 15 -6.66 -6.53 15.14
N PRO A 16 -5.85 -7.45 14.60
CA PRO A 16 -5.09 -8.38 15.43
C PRO A 16 -3.93 -7.64 16.12
N ASN A 17 -3.46 -8.19 17.24
CA ASN A 17 -2.23 -7.75 17.91
C ASN A 17 -2.21 -6.26 18.32
N VAL A 18 -3.35 -5.70 18.65
CA VAL A 18 -3.46 -4.38 19.25
C VAL A 18 -3.22 -4.50 20.75
N THR A 19 -2.30 -3.71 21.27
CA THR A 19 -1.92 -3.59 22.67
C THR A 19 -2.20 -2.18 23.18
N GLU A 20 -1.95 -1.91 24.45
CA GLU A 20 -2.02 -0.55 25.02
C GLU A 20 -1.05 0.43 24.36
N LYS A 21 0.04 -0.08 23.74
CA LYS A 21 1.06 0.71 23.04
C LYS A 21 0.83 0.78 21.52
N GLY A 22 -0.33 0.33 21.04
CA GLY A 22 -0.65 0.30 19.62
C GLY A 22 -0.58 -1.09 18.99
N LEU A 23 -0.40 -1.18 17.69
CA LEU A 23 -0.37 -2.42 16.92
C LEU A 23 1.05 -2.93 16.79
N VAL A 24 1.28 -4.18 17.18
CA VAL A 24 2.60 -4.84 17.05
C VAL A 24 2.44 -6.12 16.22
N SER A 25 3.23 -6.27 15.17
CA SER A 25 3.23 -7.47 14.35
C SER A 25 4.66 -7.91 14.03
N MET A 26 4.85 -9.24 13.96
CA MET A 26 6.14 -9.84 13.62
C MET A 26 6.00 -10.69 12.35
N ARG A 27 6.99 -10.59 11.46
CA ARG A 27 7.09 -11.39 10.24
C ARG A 27 8.55 -11.69 9.94
N SER A 28 8.80 -12.72 9.12
CA SER A 28 10.17 -13.02 8.66
C SER A 28 10.71 -11.92 7.73
N SER A 29 9.86 -11.39 6.85
CA SER A 29 10.20 -10.30 5.92
C SER A 29 8.94 -9.52 5.55
N LEU A 30 9.10 -8.29 5.04
CA LEU A 30 8.02 -7.48 4.48
C LEU A 30 8.11 -7.46 2.96
N TRP A 31 6.99 -7.80 2.33
CA TRP A 31 6.82 -7.73 0.88
C TRP A 31 5.88 -6.56 0.53
N GLY A 32 5.87 -6.09 -0.71
CA GLY A 32 5.00 -4.98 -1.12
C GLY A 32 3.52 -5.18 -0.75
N ARG A 33 3.01 -6.42 -0.85
CA ARG A 33 1.65 -6.78 -0.40
C ARG A 33 1.45 -6.63 1.11
N ASP A 34 2.48 -6.86 1.92
CA ASP A 34 2.41 -6.67 3.37
C ASP A 34 2.33 -5.18 3.70
N ASN A 35 3.09 -4.32 3.02
CA ASN A 35 3.05 -2.87 3.22
C ASN A 35 1.67 -2.28 2.93
N PHE A 36 0.98 -2.77 1.88
CA PHE A 36 -0.42 -2.42 1.61
C PHE A 36 -1.32 -2.74 2.82
N ARG A 37 -1.22 -3.96 3.35
CA ARG A 37 -2.03 -4.41 4.50
C ARG A 37 -1.68 -3.65 5.78
N ILE A 38 -0.40 -3.44 6.03
CA ILE A 38 0.12 -2.70 7.18
C ILE A 38 -0.44 -1.29 7.22
N TRP A 39 -0.42 -0.61 6.07
CA TRP A 39 -0.93 0.74 5.94
C TRP A 39 -2.42 0.82 6.27
N LEU A 40 -3.24 -0.04 5.68
CA LEU A 40 -4.68 -0.08 6.00
C LEU A 40 -4.94 -0.37 7.48
N GLN A 41 -4.21 -1.29 8.09
CA GLN A 41 -4.37 -1.60 9.51
C GLN A 41 -4.00 -0.40 10.40
N HIS A 42 -2.95 0.33 10.06
CA HIS A 42 -2.55 1.55 10.77
C HIS A 42 -3.61 2.66 10.64
N LEU A 43 -4.10 2.91 9.44
CA LEU A 43 -5.18 3.87 9.20
C LEU A 43 -6.43 3.53 10.00
N MET A 44 -6.85 2.26 10.00
CA MET A 44 -8.01 1.80 10.78
C MET A 44 -7.77 1.93 12.28
N LEU A 45 -6.54 1.70 12.77
CA LEU A 45 -6.20 1.93 14.17
C LEU A 45 -6.36 3.41 14.52
N CYS A 46 -5.76 4.33 13.76
CA CYS A 46 -5.81 5.76 14.04
C CYS A 46 -7.22 6.35 13.90
N ALA A 47 -8.02 5.86 12.95
CA ALA A 47 -9.40 6.34 12.75
C ALA A 47 -10.38 5.83 13.81
N ALA A 48 -10.17 4.62 14.35
CA ALA A 48 -11.11 3.97 15.26
C ALA A 48 -10.70 4.00 16.74
N ALA A 49 -9.48 4.45 17.03
CA ALA A 49 -8.98 4.49 18.40
C ALA A 49 -9.74 5.51 19.25
N PRO A 50 -9.97 5.21 20.54
CA PRO A 50 -10.48 6.21 21.49
C PRO A 50 -9.54 7.41 21.59
N GLU A 51 -10.09 8.55 21.93
CA GLU A 51 -9.29 9.75 22.18
C GLU A 51 -8.24 9.50 23.26
N GLY A 52 -6.98 9.89 22.98
CA GLY A 52 -5.84 9.68 23.88
C GLY A 52 -5.21 8.29 23.81
N ALA A 53 -5.72 7.37 22.97
CA ALA A 53 -5.08 6.09 22.75
C ALA A 53 -3.78 6.22 21.93
N GLU A 54 -2.79 5.41 22.26
CA GLU A 54 -1.55 5.34 21.48
C GLU A 54 -1.80 4.54 20.18
N CYS A 55 -1.65 5.20 19.03
CA CYS A 55 -1.93 4.64 17.71
C CYS A 55 -0.68 4.30 16.93
N THR A 56 0.44 4.04 17.59
CA THR A 56 1.67 3.59 16.94
C THR A 56 1.50 2.19 16.35
N SER A 57 2.02 1.95 15.16
CA SER A 57 2.12 0.60 14.61
C SER A 57 3.58 0.21 14.40
N VAL A 58 3.98 -0.95 14.91
CA VAL A 58 5.35 -1.46 14.81
C VAL A 58 5.33 -2.85 14.17
N PHE A 59 6.12 -2.99 13.12
CA PHE A 59 6.29 -4.25 12.39
C PHE A 59 7.75 -4.66 12.44
N VAL A 60 8.02 -5.77 13.09
CA VAL A 60 9.38 -6.30 13.30
C VAL A 60 9.63 -7.42 12.30
N THR A 61 10.79 -7.41 11.66
CA THR A 61 11.27 -8.47 10.77
C THR A 61 12.66 -8.94 11.17
N LEU A 62 13.16 -10.00 10.55
CA LEU A 62 14.51 -10.48 10.80
C LEU A 62 15.59 -9.50 10.33
N ASP A 63 15.30 -8.70 9.32
CA ASP A 63 16.25 -7.80 8.67
C ASP A 63 16.07 -6.32 9.08
N GLY A 64 15.19 -6.05 10.04
CA GLY A 64 14.86 -4.68 10.48
C GLY A 64 13.40 -4.55 10.87
N GLY A 65 12.87 -3.34 10.84
CA GLY A 65 11.49 -3.09 11.18
C GLY A 65 10.95 -1.82 10.54
N LEU A 66 9.65 -1.69 10.62
CA LEU A 66 8.89 -0.52 10.17
C LEU A 66 8.07 0.00 11.35
N LYS A 67 8.14 1.30 11.57
CA LYS A 67 7.30 2.01 12.53
C LYS A 67 6.46 3.06 11.81
N LEU A 68 5.18 3.10 12.13
CA LEU A 68 4.26 4.14 11.73
C LEU A 68 3.82 4.88 13.00
N PRO A 69 4.22 6.14 13.17
CA PRO A 69 3.82 6.96 14.32
C PRO A 69 2.33 7.28 14.28
N PRO A 70 1.74 7.73 15.39
CA PRO A 70 0.36 8.15 15.44
C PRO A 70 0.05 9.24 14.43
N MET A 71 -1.12 9.14 13.80
CA MET A 71 -1.62 10.16 12.90
C MET A 71 -2.94 10.74 13.43
N PRO A 72 -3.25 12.03 13.16
CA PRO A 72 -4.54 12.61 13.49
C PRO A 72 -5.69 11.81 12.90
N LYS A 73 -6.76 11.63 13.66
CA LYS A 73 -7.93 10.86 13.26
C LYS A 73 -8.50 11.32 11.92
N GLU A 74 -8.63 12.63 11.75
CA GLU A 74 -9.16 13.25 10.53
C GLU A 74 -8.34 12.91 9.30
N LYS A 75 -7.00 12.90 9.43
CA LYS A 75 -6.09 12.46 8.36
C LYS A 75 -6.23 10.96 8.06
N ALA A 76 -6.33 10.13 9.09
CA ALA A 76 -6.54 8.69 8.90
C ALA A 76 -7.87 8.39 8.18
N GLU A 77 -8.94 9.10 8.56
CA GLU A 77 -10.24 9.00 7.90
C GLU A 77 -10.20 9.48 6.44
N GLU A 78 -9.49 10.56 6.14
CA GLU A 78 -9.31 11.06 4.77
C GLU A 78 -8.61 10.01 3.89
N ARG A 79 -7.52 9.41 4.38
CA ARG A 79 -6.80 8.36 3.66
C ARG A 79 -7.65 7.08 3.50
N LEU A 80 -8.47 6.73 4.48
CA LEU A 80 -9.43 5.63 4.35
C LEU A 80 -10.52 5.91 3.32
N ARG A 81 -11.02 7.15 3.22
CA ARG A 81 -11.98 7.55 2.16
C ARG A 81 -11.36 7.37 0.78
N SER A 82 -10.10 7.80 0.60
CA SER A 82 -9.36 7.59 -0.66
C SER A 82 -9.23 6.10 -0.99
N ALA A 83 -8.85 5.27 -0.01
CA ALA A 83 -8.75 3.82 -0.21
C ALA A 83 -10.11 3.18 -0.56
N LEU A 84 -11.21 3.62 0.08
CA LEU A 84 -12.57 3.17 -0.26
C LEU A 84 -13.01 3.61 -1.65
N SER A 85 -12.61 4.81 -2.08
CA SER A 85 -12.88 5.29 -3.45
C SER A 85 -12.21 4.38 -4.48
N LEU A 86 -10.93 4.03 -4.28
CA LEU A 86 -10.22 3.07 -5.14
C LEU A 86 -10.92 1.69 -5.15
N TYR A 87 -11.31 1.20 -3.97
CA TYR A 87 -12.05 -0.06 -3.87
C TYR A 87 -13.36 -0.04 -4.68
N ARG A 88 -14.14 1.04 -4.58
CA ARG A 88 -15.39 1.20 -5.34
C ARG A 88 -15.15 1.25 -6.85
N GLN A 89 -14.12 1.95 -7.29
CA GLN A 89 -13.71 1.97 -8.70
C GLN A 89 -13.39 0.54 -9.16
N GLY A 90 -12.63 -0.22 -8.38
CA GLY A 90 -12.29 -1.62 -8.68
C GLY A 90 -13.48 -2.57 -8.72
N LEU A 91 -14.61 -2.25 -8.06
CA LEU A 91 -15.87 -3.01 -8.19
C LEU A 91 -16.60 -2.75 -9.51
N SER A 92 -16.31 -1.64 -10.18
CA SER A 92 -17.01 -1.22 -11.40
C SER A 92 -16.21 -1.47 -12.67
N ALA A 93 -14.89 -1.44 -12.57
CA ALA A 93 -13.96 -1.66 -13.69
C ALA A 93 -12.62 -2.20 -13.19
N PRO A 94 -11.82 -2.87 -14.05
CA PRO A 94 -10.47 -3.28 -13.69
C PRO A 94 -9.62 -2.09 -13.23
N LEU A 95 -9.23 -2.08 -11.96
CA LEU A 95 -8.46 -1.00 -11.34
C LEU A 95 -6.97 -1.20 -11.58
N LYS A 96 -6.30 -0.20 -12.12
CA LYS A 96 -4.84 -0.19 -12.25
C LYS A 96 -4.17 0.13 -10.91
N PHE A 97 -4.27 -0.82 -10.00
CA PHE A 97 -3.61 -0.81 -8.69
C PHE A 97 -3.19 -2.23 -8.33
N PHE A 98 -1.89 -2.47 -8.28
CA PHE A 98 -1.28 -3.77 -8.06
C PHE A 98 -0.39 -3.69 -6.82
N PRO A 99 -0.71 -4.36 -5.71
CA PRO A 99 -0.08 -4.09 -4.41
C PRO A 99 1.45 -4.10 -4.40
N LYS A 100 2.10 -5.01 -5.13
CA LYS A 100 3.56 -5.07 -5.20
C LYS A 100 4.14 -3.99 -6.10
N SER A 101 3.57 -3.85 -7.31
CA SER A 101 4.03 -2.88 -8.31
C SER A 101 3.74 -1.45 -7.86
N SER A 102 2.56 -1.19 -7.29
CA SER A 102 2.18 0.12 -6.76
C SER A 102 3.07 0.55 -5.59
N TYR A 103 3.42 -0.38 -4.70
CA TYR A 103 4.36 -0.09 -3.62
C TYR A 103 5.76 0.20 -4.16
N ALA A 104 6.25 -0.60 -5.12
CA ALA A 104 7.57 -0.40 -5.71
C ALA A 104 7.67 0.94 -6.46
N TYR A 105 6.61 1.31 -7.21
CA TYR A 105 6.51 2.62 -7.84
C TYR A 105 6.62 3.74 -6.80
N ALA A 106 5.76 3.73 -5.79
CA ALA A 106 5.72 4.77 -4.78
C ALA A 106 7.05 4.85 -4.00
N SER A 107 7.66 3.71 -3.62
CA SER A 107 8.96 3.67 -2.96
C SER A 107 10.03 4.36 -3.79
N ALA A 108 10.19 3.97 -5.05
CA ALA A 108 11.19 4.57 -5.93
C ALA A 108 10.92 6.06 -6.21
N HIS A 109 9.64 6.45 -6.32
CA HIS A 109 9.24 7.83 -6.51
C HIS A 109 9.64 8.70 -5.31
N PHE A 110 9.31 8.29 -4.07
CA PHE A 110 9.62 9.05 -2.85
C PHE A 110 11.11 9.02 -2.45
N GLU A 111 11.84 7.98 -2.82
CA GLU A 111 13.28 7.84 -2.58
C GLU A 111 14.14 8.60 -3.60
N THR A 112 13.56 9.07 -4.71
CA THR A 112 14.26 9.80 -5.76
C THR A 112 14.25 11.30 -5.47
N GLU A 113 15.44 11.90 -5.34
CA GLU A 113 15.59 13.36 -5.11
C GLU A 113 15.35 14.19 -6.37
N ASP A 114 15.68 13.66 -7.55
CA ASP A 114 15.54 14.33 -8.84
C ASP A 114 14.08 14.25 -9.32
N GLU A 115 13.35 15.35 -9.24
CA GLU A 115 11.93 15.44 -9.60
C GLU A 115 11.66 14.95 -11.05
N ASP A 116 12.55 15.27 -11.99
CA ASP A 116 12.37 14.91 -13.40
C ASP A 116 12.51 13.39 -13.64
N LYS A 117 13.09 12.66 -12.69
CA LYS A 117 13.33 11.20 -12.78
C LYS A 117 12.42 10.37 -11.90
N LYS A 118 11.60 10.98 -11.05
CA LYS A 118 10.74 10.26 -10.11
C LYS A 118 9.84 9.24 -10.80
N ASP A 119 9.13 9.67 -11.83
CA ASP A 119 8.20 8.81 -12.57
C ASP A 119 8.92 7.72 -13.34
N GLU A 120 10.03 8.04 -14.01
CA GLU A 120 10.82 7.06 -14.76
C GLU A 120 11.33 5.95 -13.82
N ARG A 121 11.89 6.31 -12.67
CA ARG A 121 12.36 5.35 -11.67
C ARG A 121 11.21 4.57 -11.05
N GLY A 122 10.10 5.24 -10.77
CA GLY A 122 8.88 4.59 -10.27
C GLY A 122 8.36 3.53 -11.22
N ILE A 123 8.21 3.85 -12.52
CA ILE A 123 7.76 2.91 -13.55
C ILE A 123 8.77 1.76 -13.73
N SER A 124 10.06 2.04 -13.69
CA SER A 124 11.09 1.00 -13.78
C SER A 124 10.97 0.00 -12.61
N ALA A 125 10.87 0.49 -11.38
CA ALA A 125 10.72 -0.34 -10.19
C ALA A 125 9.40 -1.15 -10.19
N ALA A 126 8.30 -0.54 -10.65
CA ALA A 126 7.02 -1.22 -10.82
C ALA A 126 7.10 -2.34 -11.86
N SER A 127 7.76 -2.07 -12.99
CA SER A 127 7.94 -3.05 -14.08
C SER A 127 8.71 -4.29 -13.61
N ASP A 128 9.68 -4.12 -12.72
CA ASP A 128 10.45 -5.23 -12.15
C ASP A 128 9.57 -6.14 -11.25
N LYS A 129 8.47 -5.62 -10.70
CA LYS A 129 7.51 -6.40 -9.92
C LYS A 129 6.37 -6.95 -10.77
N TRP A 130 6.02 -6.23 -11.84
CA TRP A 130 4.94 -6.61 -12.75
C TRP A 130 5.33 -7.77 -13.65
N SER A 131 6.47 -7.66 -14.34
CA SER A 131 6.88 -8.63 -15.37
C SER A 131 7.63 -9.83 -14.81
N PRO A 132 7.27 -11.09 -15.18
CA PRO A 132 7.99 -12.28 -14.76
C PRO A 132 9.43 -12.29 -15.27
N ALA A 133 9.70 -11.73 -16.44
CA ALA A 133 11.04 -11.66 -17.03
C ALA A 133 12.01 -10.78 -16.20
N ARG A 134 11.49 -9.86 -15.40
CA ARG A 134 12.25 -8.94 -14.55
C ARG A 134 12.19 -9.30 -13.06
N ALA A 135 11.20 -10.12 -12.66
CA ALA A 135 11.03 -10.51 -11.28
C ALA A 135 12.13 -11.48 -10.84
N ASN A 136 13.02 -11.06 -9.94
CA ASN A 136 14.07 -11.91 -9.37
C ASN A 136 13.53 -13.16 -8.64
N THR A 137 12.22 -13.19 -8.36
CA THR A 137 11.53 -14.30 -7.68
C THR A 137 10.87 -15.28 -8.65
N GLY A 138 11.03 -15.11 -9.95
CA GLY A 138 10.49 -16.00 -10.98
C GLY A 138 9.01 -15.81 -11.31
N LYS A 139 8.23 -15.02 -10.53
CA LYS A 139 6.82 -14.73 -10.80
C LYS A 139 6.54 -13.24 -10.70
N GLY A 140 6.14 -12.64 -11.83
CA GLY A 140 5.63 -11.28 -11.87
C GLY A 140 4.22 -11.17 -11.27
N GLU A 141 3.83 -9.96 -10.90
CA GLU A 141 2.47 -9.71 -10.39
C GLU A 141 1.41 -9.87 -11.49
N CYS A 142 1.79 -9.69 -12.76
CA CYS A 142 0.93 -9.96 -13.92
C CYS A 142 0.48 -11.44 -14.05
N GLU A 143 1.18 -12.36 -13.40
CA GLU A 143 0.80 -13.79 -13.38
C GLU A 143 -0.23 -14.14 -12.28
N ASP A 144 -0.65 -13.18 -11.45
CA ASP A 144 -1.81 -13.34 -10.58
C ASP A 144 -3.06 -13.55 -11.46
N GLU A 145 -3.88 -14.53 -11.12
CA GLU A 145 -5.02 -14.96 -11.97
C GLU A 145 -5.98 -13.81 -12.28
N CYS A 146 -6.25 -12.94 -11.31
CA CYS A 146 -7.13 -11.79 -11.51
C CYS A 146 -6.50 -10.74 -12.41
N PHE A 147 -5.21 -10.46 -12.21
CA PHE A 147 -4.51 -9.46 -13.01
C PHE A 147 -4.25 -9.96 -14.43
N SER A 148 -3.88 -11.23 -14.60
CA SER A 148 -3.70 -11.81 -15.93
C SER A 148 -4.99 -11.83 -16.73
N PHE A 149 -6.13 -12.09 -16.08
CA PHE A 149 -7.43 -12.03 -16.74
C PHE A 149 -7.75 -10.63 -17.27
N CYS A 150 -7.42 -9.58 -16.50
CA CYS A 150 -7.77 -8.20 -16.83
C CYS A 150 -6.74 -7.49 -17.72
N PHE A 151 -5.45 -7.81 -17.57
CA PHE A 151 -4.35 -6.98 -18.08
C PHE A 151 -3.23 -7.73 -18.82
N ALA A 152 -3.19 -9.06 -18.82
CA ALA A 152 -2.09 -9.83 -19.41
C ALA A 152 -2.37 -10.34 -20.84
N GLN A 153 -3.47 -9.93 -21.48
CA GLN A 153 -3.75 -10.27 -22.87
C GLN A 153 -2.82 -9.45 -23.80
N GLU A 154 -1.85 -10.08 -24.40
CA GLU A 154 -0.99 -9.45 -25.42
C GLU A 154 -1.55 -9.65 -26.83
N PRO A 155 -1.37 -8.65 -27.70
CA PRO A 155 -0.87 -7.31 -27.43
C PRO A 155 -1.96 -6.41 -26.83
N LEU A 156 -1.67 -5.85 -25.65
CA LEU A 156 -2.54 -4.78 -25.12
C LEU A 156 -2.40 -3.56 -26.04
N PRO A 157 -3.51 -2.92 -26.43
CA PRO A 157 -3.44 -1.59 -27.03
C PRO A 157 -2.63 -0.67 -26.10
N SER A 158 -1.83 0.23 -26.68
CA SER A 158 -1.00 1.17 -25.91
C SER A 158 -1.79 1.98 -24.85
N GLU A 159 -3.09 2.16 -25.11
CA GLU A 159 -4.03 2.84 -24.20
C GLU A 159 -4.42 2.01 -22.96
N ILE A 160 -4.12 0.71 -22.94
CA ILE A 160 -4.46 -0.21 -21.85
C ILE A 160 -3.19 -0.72 -21.14
N HIS A 161 -2.04 -0.06 -21.34
CA HIS A 161 -0.83 -0.45 -20.61
C HIS A 161 -1.09 -0.37 -19.10
N PRO A 162 -0.88 -1.47 -18.33
CA PRO A 162 -1.27 -1.51 -16.94
C PRO A 162 -0.50 -0.54 -16.04
N LEU A 163 0.73 -0.18 -16.42
CA LEU A 163 1.60 0.74 -15.67
C LEU A 163 1.67 2.12 -16.36
N ASP A 164 0.55 2.77 -16.51
CA ASP A 164 0.42 4.12 -17.10
C ASP A 164 0.22 5.22 -16.04
N GLY A 165 -0.14 6.43 -16.47
CA GLY A 165 -0.38 7.56 -15.59
C GLY A 165 -1.53 7.33 -14.59
N GLU A 166 -2.55 6.55 -14.94
CA GLU A 166 -3.61 6.17 -14.01
C GLU A 166 -3.08 5.25 -12.88
N PHE A 167 -2.26 4.26 -13.25
CA PHE A 167 -1.56 3.42 -12.29
C PHE A 167 -0.70 4.24 -11.34
N ALA A 168 0.12 5.16 -11.89
CA ALA A 168 0.99 6.03 -11.11
C ALA A 168 0.19 6.88 -10.11
N ALA A 169 -0.89 7.51 -10.57
CA ALA A 169 -1.77 8.32 -9.73
C ALA A 169 -2.42 7.49 -8.60
N ASN A 170 -2.90 6.29 -8.90
CA ASN A 170 -3.49 5.39 -7.91
C ASN A 170 -2.46 4.94 -6.87
N ALA A 171 -1.23 4.61 -7.30
CA ALA A 171 -0.14 4.21 -6.42
C ALA A 171 0.26 5.34 -5.45
N LEU A 172 0.44 6.56 -5.94
CA LEU A 172 0.77 7.71 -5.11
C LEU A 172 -0.37 8.06 -4.16
N ASN A 173 -1.60 8.18 -4.66
CA ASN A 173 -2.77 8.47 -3.83
C ASN A 173 -2.90 7.53 -2.63
N PHE A 174 -2.60 6.24 -2.83
CA PHE A 174 -2.69 5.27 -1.75
C PHE A 174 -1.48 5.32 -0.80
N PHE A 175 -0.25 5.41 -1.31
CA PHE A 175 0.97 5.25 -0.53
C PHE A 175 1.65 6.55 -0.08
N GLU A 176 1.24 7.72 -0.56
CA GLU A 176 1.84 9.00 -0.16
C GLU A 176 1.94 9.14 1.36
N GLY A 177 0.82 9.04 2.08
CA GLY A 177 0.83 9.16 3.54
C GLY A 177 1.62 8.07 4.27
N PHE A 178 1.82 6.91 3.66
CA PHE A 178 2.68 5.86 4.19
C PHE A 178 4.14 6.29 4.16
N PHE A 179 4.62 6.81 3.02
CA PHE A 179 6.02 7.23 2.87
C PHE A 179 6.33 8.52 3.61
N GLU A 180 5.34 9.42 3.79
CA GLU A 180 5.48 10.61 4.65
C GLU A 180 5.72 10.27 6.12
N GLN A 181 5.23 9.12 6.60
CA GLN A 181 5.22 8.77 8.02
C GLN A 181 6.12 7.60 8.38
N LYS A 182 6.49 6.77 7.42
CA LYS A 182 7.30 5.59 7.64
C LYS A 182 8.64 5.95 8.30
N GLU A 183 8.92 5.33 9.43
CA GLU A 183 10.21 5.37 10.12
C GLU A 183 10.80 3.96 10.13
N ASP A 184 12.12 3.86 9.98
CA ASP A 184 12.80 2.59 10.20
C ASP A 184 12.78 2.28 11.71
N ALA A 185 12.27 1.12 12.07
CA ALA A 185 12.33 0.67 13.45
C ALA A 185 13.68 -0.02 13.66
N ASP A 186 14.50 0.53 14.57
CA ASP A 186 15.70 -0.15 15.02
C ASP A 186 15.33 -1.53 15.58
N ALA A 187 15.78 -2.58 14.91
CA ALA A 187 15.55 -3.98 15.32
C ALA A 187 16.40 -4.37 16.55
N LYS A 188 16.62 -3.45 17.48
CA LYS A 188 17.23 -3.74 18.78
C LYS A 188 16.12 -4.06 19.77
N LEU A 189 15.68 -5.30 19.74
CA LEU A 189 14.99 -5.94 20.86
C LEU A 189 16.02 -6.40 21.89
#